data_c9c94fc242d1b3c5e2c0394a9985b433
#
_entry.id   c9c94fc242d1b3c5e2c0394a9985b433
#
_cell.length_a   1.000
_cell.length_b   1.000
_cell.length_c   1.000
_cell.angle_alpha   90.00
_cell.angle_beta   90.00
_cell.angle_gamma   90.00
#
_symmetry.space_group_name_H-M   'P 1'
#
loop_
_entity.id
_entity.type
_entity.pdbx_description
1 polymer ?
#
loop_
_entity_poly.entity_id
_entity_poly.type
_entity_poly.pdbx_seq_one_letter_code
_entity_poly.pdbx_strand_id
1 'polypeptide(L)'
;MSGEIRTRRRPAVSDDDKLRRRDEIMAAAKEVFASNGFHSTTIADVAKEANLAYGSIYQYFDSKDDLFDALMSAEAFALRTHVAVALAATGQRADRSWEPLRAAVQATFEFFEKDKATAKLLLRDAYALGERFETHLNNIYEGFIDDVDQYMTVAQQRGKVISAPPRMVAYSVAALIGQLAHRRLITDDGVTAADVADFVVEFIGNGLRPRKNSAVAP
;
A
#
# COMPACT_ATOMS: atom_id res chain seq x y z
N MET A 1 -18.47 -18.00 -61.89
CA MET A 1 -19.05 -17.33 -60.69
C MET A 1 -18.05 -17.49 -59.55
N SER A 2 -17.20 -16.48 -59.38
CA SER A 2 -16.16 -16.49 -58.32
C SER A 2 -16.72 -15.84 -57.08
N GLY A 3 -16.86 -16.65 -56.03
CA GLY A 3 -17.31 -16.16 -54.72
C GLY A 3 -16.13 -15.56 -53.95
N GLU A 4 -16.12 -14.24 -53.77
CA GLU A 4 -15.18 -13.55 -52.87
C GLU A 4 -15.48 -13.92 -51.41
N ILE A 5 -14.55 -14.63 -50.78
CA ILE A 5 -14.54 -14.84 -49.32
C ILE A 5 -14.14 -13.54 -48.67
N ARG A 6 -15.08 -12.74 -48.18
CA ARG A 6 -14.86 -11.58 -47.33
C ARG A 6 -14.35 -12.07 -45.98
N THR A 7 -13.08 -12.04 -45.79
CA THR A 7 -12.44 -12.16 -44.45
C THR A 7 -12.92 -11.01 -43.57
N ARG A 8 -13.81 -11.30 -42.63
CA ARG A 8 -14.24 -10.38 -41.59
C ARG A 8 -12.99 -10.02 -40.72
N ARG A 9 -12.40 -8.89 -40.97
CA ARG A 9 -11.40 -8.31 -40.03
C ARG A 9 -12.09 -8.18 -38.68
N ARG A 10 -11.55 -8.81 -37.63
CA ARG A 10 -11.93 -8.51 -36.24
C ARG A 10 -11.71 -7.03 -36.01
N PRO A 11 -12.67 -6.30 -35.40
CA PRO A 11 -12.47 -4.92 -35.04
C PRO A 11 -11.22 -4.82 -34.13
N ALA A 12 -10.40 -3.80 -34.32
CA ALA A 12 -9.29 -3.51 -33.45
C ALA A 12 -9.84 -3.30 -32.02
N VAL A 13 -9.26 -4.01 -31.05
CA VAL A 13 -9.61 -3.85 -29.64
C VAL A 13 -9.30 -2.40 -29.27
N SER A 14 -10.26 -1.68 -28.70
CA SER A 14 -10.05 -0.28 -28.30
C SER A 14 -9.02 -0.20 -27.14
N ASP A 15 -8.37 0.93 -26.96
CA ASP A 15 -7.42 1.10 -25.87
C ASP A 15 -8.13 0.99 -24.50
N ASP A 16 -9.39 1.43 -24.39
CA ASP A 16 -10.21 1.23 -23.19
C ASP A 16 -10.49 -0.26 -22.91
N ASP A 17 -10.74 -1.06 -23.94
CA ASP A 17 -10.91 -2.50 -23.79
C ASP A 17 -9.63 -3.20 -23.34
N LYS A 18 -8.47 -2.72 -23.81
CA LYS A 18 -7.18 -3.23 -23.35
C LYS A 18 -6.91 -2.89 -21.88
N LEU A 19 -7.17 -1.66 -21.47
CA LEU A 19 -7.03 -1.23 -20.07
C LEU A 19 -7.94 -2.04 -19.16
N ARG A 20 -9.21 -2.14 -19.48
CA ARG A 20 -10.16 -2.95 -18.72
C ARG A 20 -9.71 -4.41 -18.60
N ARG A 21 -9.24 -5.00 -19.70
CA ARG A 21 -8.75 -6.38 -19.68
C ARG A 21 -7.51 -6.55 -18.82
N ARG A 22 -6.61 -5.57 -18.84
CA ARG A 22 -5.43 -5.55 -17.98
C ARG A 22 -5.82 -5.51 -16.50
N ASP A 23 -6.82 -4.70 -16.14
CA ASP A 23 -7.33 -4.60 -14.77
C ASP A 23 -8.03 -5.89 -14.32
N GLU A 24 -8.79 -6.55 -15.21
CA GLU A 24 -9.38 -7.87 -14.93
C GLU A 24 -8.32 -8.94 -14.65
N ILE A 25 -7.22 -8.94 -15.41
CA ILE A 25 -6.08 -9.85 -15.17
C ILE A 25 -5.43 -9.56 -13.83
N MET A 26 -5.18 -8.29 -13.50
CA MET A 26 -4.60 -7.90 -12.21
C MET A 26 -5.51 -8.26 -11.03
N ALA A 27 -6.82 -8.09 -11.16
CA ALA A 27 -7.77 -8.51 -10.13
C ALA A 27 -7.73 -10.03 -9.89
N ALA A 28 -7.72 -10.83 -10.94
CA ALA A 28 -7.56 -12.29 -10.83
C ALA A 28 -6.21 -12.68 -10.23
N ALA A 29 -5.14 -12.03 -10.67
CA ALA A 29 -3.79 -12.25 -10.14
C ALA A 29 -3.72 -11.95 -8.62
N LYS A 30 -4.37 -10.88 -8.17
CA LYS A 30 -4.46 -10.52 -6.75
C LYS A 30 -5.00 -11.66 -5.91
N GLU A 31 -6.14 -12.23 -6.29
CA GLU A 31 -6.77 -13.32 -5.57
C GLU A 31 -5.89 -14.58 -5.53
N VAL A 32 -5.30 -14.94 -6.67
CA VAL A 32 -4.45 -16.14 -6.77
C VAL A 32 -3.16 -15.97 -5.97
N PHE A 33 -2.47 -14.83 -6.10
CA PHE A 33 -1.25 -14.56 -5.33
C PHE A 33 -1.52 -14.48 -3.82
N ALA A 34 -2.60 -13.80 -3.40
CA ALA A 34 -2.96 -13.69 -1.99
C ALA A 34 -3.31 -15.05 -1.36
N SER A 35 -3.84 -15.99 -2.16
CA SER A 35 -4.22 -17.33 -1.71
C SER A 35 -3.03 -18.28 -1.68
N ASN A 36 -2.26 -18.36 -2.76
CA ASN A 36 -1.24 -19.38 -2.98
C ASN A 36 0.19 -18.89 -2.68
N GLY A 37 0.39 -17.57 -2.61
CA GLY A 37 1.71 -16.93 -2.59
C GLY A 37 2.31 -16.83 -4.00
N PHE A 38 3.29 -15.92 -4.15
CA PHE A 38 3.92 -15.66 -5.45
C PHE A 38 4.61 -16.89 -6.05
N HIS A 39 5.43 -17.60 -5.22
CA HIS A 39 6.24 -18.72 -5.74
C HIS A 39 5.40 -19.89 -6.25
N SER A 40 4.32 -20.21 -5.57
CA SER A 40 3.44 -21.33 -5.91
C SER A 40 2.43 -21.02 -7.01
N THR A 41 2.27 -19.75 -7.39
CA THR A 41 1.34 -19.31 -8.44
C THR A 41 2.00 -19.39 -9.82
N THR A 42 1.24 -19.84 -10.81
CA THR A 42 1.63 -19.84 -12.21
C THR A 42 0.74 -18.90 -13.04
N ILE A 43 1.22 -18.48 -14.21
CA ILE A 43 0.38 -17.73 -15.16
C ILE A 43 -0.86 -18.51 -15.60
N ALA A 44 -0.80 -19.85 -15.60
CA ALA A 44 -1.96 -20.68 -15.90
C ALA A 44 -3.04 -20.57 -14.82
N ASP A 45 -2.67 -20.45 -13.56
CA ASP A 45 -3.62 -20.25 -12.45
C ASP A 45 -4.33 -18.90 -12.59
N VAL A 46 -3.57 -17.84 -12.91
CA VAL A 46 -4.13 -16.51 -13.15
C VAL A 46 -5.06 -16.50 -14.36
N ALA A 47 -4.66 -17.15 -15.47
CA ALA A 47 -5.49 -17.25 -16.67
C ALA A 47 -6.81 -17.97 -16.39
N LYS A 48 -6.75 -19.05 -15.60
CA LYS A 48 -7.94 -19.81 -15.16
C LYS A 48 -8.87 -18.94 -14.31
N GLU A 49 -8.34 -18.22 -13.34
CA GLU A 49 -9.11 -17.32 -12.48
C GLU A 49 -9.74 -16.17 -13.28
N ALA A 50 -8.99 -15.58 -14.21
CA ALA A 50 -9.48 -14.54 -15.11
C ALA A 50 -10.45 -15.06 -16.20
N ASN A 51 -10.66 -16.37 -16.28
CA ASN A 51 -11.43 -17.03 -17.35
C ASN A 51 -10.92 -16.67 -18.76
N LEU A 52 -9.59 -16.72 -18.92
CA LEU A 52 -8.89 -16.40 -20.16
C LEU A 52 -8.05 -17.58 -20.65
N ALA A 53 -7.74 -17.59 -21.96
CA ALA A 53 -6.74 -18.51 -22.48
C ALA A 53 -5.35 -18.12 -21.98
N TYR A 54 -4.50 -19.10 -21.66
CA TYR A 54 -3.14 -18.91 -21.15
C TYR A 54 -2.33 -17.87 -21.94
N GLY A 55 -2.34 -17.97 -23.28
CA GLY A 55 -1.61 -17.04 -24.14
C GLY A 55 -2.15 -15.61 -24.16
N SER A 56 -3.38 -15.40 -23.65
CA SER A 56 -3.96 -14.06 -23.59
C SER A 56 -3.31 -13.18 -22.55
N ILE A 57 -2.76 -13.77 -21.46
CA ILE A 57 -2.06 -13.01 -20.41
C ILE A 57 -0.82 -12.33 -20.97
N TYR A 58 -0.07 -13.02 -21.83
CA TYR A 58 1.17 -12.52 -22.42
C TYR A 58 0.99 -11.37 -23.42
N GLN A 59 -0.25 -11.03 -23.77
CA GLN A 59 -0.55 -9.81 -24.53
C GLN A 59 -0.51 -8.55 -23.66
N TYR A 60 -0.50 -8.70 -22.33
CA TYR A 60 -0.57 -7.61 -21.35
C TYR A 60 0.61 -7.57 -20.39
N PHE A 61 1.22 -8.72 -20.13
CA PHE A 61 2.33 -8.87 -19.18
C PHE A 61 3.35 -9.86 -19.73
N ASP A 62 4.61 -9.45 -19.73
CA ASP A 62 5.71 -10.24 -20.30
C ASP A 62 6.06 -11.48 -19.47
N SER A 63 5.79 -11.42 -18.18
CA SER A 63 6.10 -12.50 -17.24
C SER A 63 5.19 -12.47 -16.00
N LYS A 64 5.31 -13.51 -15.15
CA LYS A 64 4.68 -13.53 -13.83
C LYS A 64 5.19 -12.41 -12.94
N ASP A 65 6.50 -12.14 -13.03
CA ASP A 65 7.15 -11.07 -12.28
C ASP A 65 6.61 -9.70 -12.70
N ASP A 66 6.50 -9.43 -14.02
CA ASP A 66 5.95 -8.18 -14.56
C ASP A 66 4.50 -7.96 -14.11
N LEU A 67 3.67 -9.00 -14.17
CA LEU A 67 2.30 -8.96 -13.65
C LEU A 67 2.27 -8.64 -12.15
N PHE A 68 3.14 -9.28 -11.38
CA PHE A 68 3.20 -9.06 -9.93
C PHE A 68 3.68 -7.65 -9.59
N ASP A 69 4.73 -7.15 -10.25
CA ASP A 69 5.26 -5.80 -10.07
C ASP A 69 4.20 -4.74 -10.42
N ALA A 70 3.45 -4.95 -11.51
CA ALA A 70 2.36 -4.06 -11.89
C ALA A 70 1.22 -4.06 -10.86
N LEU A 71 0.84 -5.25 -10.35
CA LEU A 71 -0.16 -5.39 -9.30
C LEU A 71 0.28 -4.69 -8.01
N MET A 72 1.51 -4.93 -7.56
CA MET A 72 2.04 -4.30 -6.34
C MET A 72 2.07 -2.78 -6.43
N SER A 73 2.47 -2.25 -7.59
CA SER A 73 2.47 -0.81 -7.85
C SER A 73 1.06 -0.23 -7.79
N ALA A 74 0.08 -0.92 -8.38
CA ALA A 74 -1.31 -0.49 -8.38
C ALA A 74 -1.90 -0.48 -6.94
N GLU A 75 -1.66 -1.53 -6.16
CA GLU A 75 -2.18 -1.64 -4.79
C GLU A 75 -1.51 -0.61 -3.86
N ALA A 76 -0.21 -0.38 -4.01
CA ALA A 76 0.48 0.68 -3.27
C ALA A 76 -0.04 2.07 -3.62
N PHE A 77 -0.29 2.35 -4.90
CA PHE A 77 -0.89 3.60 -5.34
C PHE A 77 -2.30 3.78 -4.78
N ALA A 78 -3.11 2.72 -4.75
CA ALA A 78 -4.45 2.74 -4.17
C ALA A 78 -4.42 3.05 -2.66
N LEU A 79 -3.51 2.42 -1.90
CA LEU A 79 -3.30 2.71 -0.49
C LEU A 79 -2.90 4.19 -0.27
N ARG A 80 -1.90 4.68 -1.00
CA ARG A 80 -1.46 6.09 -0.88
C ARG A 80 -2.58 7.06 -1.21
N THR A 81 -3.38 6.78 -2.24
CA THR A 81 -4.53 7.60 -2.61
C THR A 81 -5.58 7.62 -1.50
N HIS A 82 -5.88 6.45 -0.91
CA HIS A 82 -6.83 6.34 0.19
C HIS A 82 -6.38 7.17 1.41
N VAL A 83 -5.12 7.07 1.79
CA VAL A 83 -4.52 7.85 2.88
C VAL A 83 -4.52 9.35 2.54
N ALA A 84 -4.18 9.73 1.31
CA ALA A 84 -4.18 11.14 0.89
C ALA A 84 -5.57 11.78 0.99
N VAL A 85 -6.63 11.04 0.64
CA VAL A 85 -8.04 11.50 0.80
C VAL A 85 -8.35 11.73 2.29
N ALA A 86 -7.97 10.81 3.17
CA ALA A 86 -8.16 10.97 4.61
C ALA A 86 -7.40 12.18 5.17
N LEU A 87 -6.14 12.38 4.75
CA LEU A 87 -5.35 13.55 5.13
C LEU A 87 -5.98 14.86 4.65
N ALA A 88 -6.47 14.92 3.41
CA ALA A 88 -7.14 16.10 2.86
C ALA A 88 -8.40 16.48 3.66
N ALA A 89 -9.11 15.48 4.19
CA ALA A 89 -10.28 15.67 5.02
C ALA A 89 -9.98 16.33 6.39
N THR A 90 -8.74 16.28 6.89
CA THR A 90 -8.35 16.92 8.16
C THR A 90 -8.33 18.45 8.06
N GLY A 91 -8.17 19.01 6.87
CA GLY A 91 -8.20 20.45 6.59
C GLY A 91 -7.22 21.26 7.43
N GLN A 92 -7.60 22.48 7.82
CA GLN A 92 -6.76 23.40 8.63
C GLN A 92 -6.48 22.89 10.06
N ARG A 93 -7.16 21.85 10.54
CA ARG A 93 -6.87 21.23 11.84
C ARG A 93 -5.51 20.56 11.87
N ALA A 94 -4.96 20.23 10.70
CA ALA A 94 -3.63 19.62 10.52
C ALA A 94 -2.49 20.40 11.22
N ASP A 95 -2.64 21.70 11.39
CA ASP A 95 -1.56 22.58 11.87
C ASP A 95 -1.34 22.55 13.39
N ARG A 96 -2.24 21.94 14.18
CA ARG A 96 -2.24 22.04 15.64
C ARG A 96 -2.33 20.72 16.41
N SER A 97 -2.49 19.58 15.76
CA SER A 97 -2.78 18.32 16.43
C SER A 97 -2.11 17.12 15.75
N TRP A 98 -2.17 15.97 16.42
CA TRP A 98 -1.79 14.68 15.86
C TRP A 98 -2.85 14.09 14.90
N GLU A 99 -3.89 14.87 14.58
CA GLU A 99 -5.01 14.45 13.73
C GLU A 99 -4.58 13.94 12.35
N PRO A 100 -3.61 14.57 11.65
CA PRO A 100 -3.14 14.01 10.37
C PRO A 100 -2.53 12.62 10.52
N LEU A 101 -1.72 12.39 11.55
CA LEU A 101 -1.16 11.06 11.82
C LEU A 101 -2.27 10.07 12.14
N ARG A 102 -3.22 10.46 12.98
CA ARG A 102 -4.39 9.64 13.32
C ARG A 102 -5.18 9.23 12.07
N ALA A 103 -5.51 10.20 11.23
CA ALA A 103 -6.26 9.97 9.99
C ALA A 103 -5.50 9.04 9.02
N ALA A 104 -4.19 9.25 8.86
CA ALA A 104 -3.36 8.41 8.01
C ALA A 104 -3.28 6.96 8.53
N VAL A 105 -3.08 6.77 9.84
CA VAL A 105 -3.05 5.44 10.46
C VAL A 105 -4.40 4.76 10.31
N GLN A 106 -5.49 5.43 10.69
CA GLN A 106 -6.83 4.87 10.59
C GLN A 106 -7.16 4.45 9.14
N ALA A 107 -6.91 5.33 8.17
CA ALA A 107 -7.14 5.03 6.75
C ALA A 107 -6.32 3.84 6.26
N THR A 108 -5.07 3.70 6.72
CA THR A 108 -4.21 2.55 6.39
C THR A 108 -4.84 1.24 6.88
N PHE A 109 -5.31 1.20 8.13
CA PHE A 109 -5.93 0.00 8.68
C PHE A 109 -7.29 -0.29 8.07
N GLU A 110 -8.14 0.72 7.82
CA GLU A 110 -9.41 0.57 7.11
C GLU A 110 -9.22 0.00 5.70
N PHE A 111 -8.17 0.45 4.99
CA PHE A 111 -7.83 -0.06 3.68
C PHE A 111 -7.50 -1.56 3.73
N PHE A 112 -6.67 -1.99 4.67
CA PHE A 112 -6.31 -3.40 4.84
C PHE A 112 -7.45 -4.27 5.36
N GLU A 113 -8.33 -3.74 6.20
CA GLU A 113 -9.53 -4.45 6.68
C GLU A 113 -10.51 -4.70 5.53
N LYS A 114 -10.66 -3.73 4.63
CA LYS A 114 -11.55 -3.82 3.47
C LYS A 114 -11.05 -4.80 2.41
N ASP A 115 -9.74 -4.88 2.22
CA ASP A 115 -9.12 -5.76 1.22
C ASP A 115 -7.97 -6.57 1.83
N LYS A 116 -8.34 -7.73 2.37
CA LYS A 116 -7.40 -8.66 2.99
C LYS A 116 -6.43 -9.29 1.97
N ALA A 117 -6.80 -9.37 0.70
CA ALA A 117 -5.91 -9.86 -0.34
C ALA A 117 -4.75 -8.89 -0.55
N THR A 118 -5.05 -7.61 -0.73
CA THR A 118 -4.05 -6.54 -0.79
C THR A 118 -3.18 -6.51 0.46
N ALA A 119 -3.77 -6.61 1.66
CA ALA A 119 -3.01 -6.63 2.91
C ALA A 119 -2.00 -7.80 2.96
N LYS A 120 -2.40 -9.01 2.53
CA LYS A 120 -1.50 -10.17 2.45
C LYS A 120 -0.35 -9.93 1.47
N LEU A 121 -0.65 -9.38 0.29
CA LEU A 121 0.36 -9.08 -0.71
C LEU A 121 1.38 -8.06 -0.20
N LEU A 122 0.91 -6.92 0.32
CA LEU A 122 1.76 -5.82 0.74
C LEU A 122 2.54 -6.10 2.04
N LEU A 123 2.00 -6.91 2.96
CA LEU A 123 2.59 -7.10 4.28
C LEU A 123 3.24 -8.47 4.50
N ARG A 124 2.72 -9.53 3.87
CA ARG A 124 3.23 -10.89 4.05
C ARG A 124 4.23 -11.29 2.98
N ASP A 125 3.81 -11.13 1.71
CA ASP A 125 4.58 -11.68 0.58
C ASP A 125 5.74 -10.77 0.21
N ALA A 126 5.63 -9.51 0.55
CA ALA A 126 6.64 -8.50 0.39
C ALA A 126 8.02 -8.91 0.93
N TYR A 127 8.07 -9.51 2.12
CA TYR A 127 9.33 -9.95 2.75
C TYR A 127 9.85 -11.30 2.23
N ALA A 128 9.02 -12.06 1.52
CA ALA A 128 9.37 -13.42 1.08
C ALA A 128 10.07 -13.48 -0.28
N LEU A 129 10.15 -12.39 -1.01
CA LEU A 129 10.46 -12.39 -2.45
C LEU A 129 11.91 -12.00 -2.81
N GLY A 130 12.79 -11.70 -1.82
CA GLY A 130 14.21 -11.41 -2.03
C GLY A 130 14.51 -10.04 -2.64
N GLU A 131 15.79 -9.80 -2.97
CA GLU A 131 16.35 -8.49 -3.36
C GLU A 131 15.56 -7.71 -4.43
N ARG A 132 15.01 -8.40 -5.42
CA ARG A 132 14.26 -7.74 -6.49
C ARG A 132 12.99 -7.07 -5.95
N PHE A 133 12.37 -7.71 -4.98
CA PHE A 133 11.16 -7.20 -4.37
C PHE A 133 11.44 -6.17 -3.29
N GLU A 134 12.56 -6.28 -2.59
CA GLU A 134 13.03 -5.26 -1.65
C GLU A 134 13.16 -3.89 -2.33
N THR A 135 13.65 -3.85 -3.57
CA THR A 135 13.72 -2.59 -4.34
C THR A 135 12.34 -2.01 -4.60
N HIS A 136 11.36 -2.84 -4.92
CA HIS A 136 9.99 -2.39 -5.18
C HIS A 136 9.27 -1.92 -3.91
N LEU A 137 9.41 -2.68 -2.83
CA LEU A 137 8.92 -2.31 -1.51
C LEU A 137 9.58 -1.04 -1.00
N ASN A 138 10.90 -0.92 -1.16
CA ASN A 138 11.61 0.29 -0.76
C ASN A 138 11.01 1.51 -1.45
N ASN A 139 10.66 1.44 -2.73
CA ASN A 139 10.01 2.57 -3.42
C ASN A 139 8.64 2.92 -2.82
N ILE A 140 7.87 1.92 -2.38
CA ILE A 140 6.57 2.13 -1.72
C ILE A 140 6.78 2.73 -0.32
N TYR A 141 7.69 2.15 0.47
CA TYR A 141 8.02 2.63 1.81
C TYR A 141 8.69 3.99 1.81
N GLU A 142 9.62 4.25 0.87
CA GLU A 142 10.31 5.53 0.76
C GLU A 142 9.33 6.69 0.53
N GLY A 143 8.31 6.50 -0.30
CA GLY A 143 7.29 7.52 -0.46
C GLY A 143 6.53 7.86 0.83
N PHE A 144 6.20 6.86 1.65
CA PHE A 144 5.58 7.07 2.96
C PHE A 144 6.57 7.71 3.95
N ILE A 145 7.81 7.27 3.95
CA ILE A 145 8.87 7.79 4.83
C ILE A 145 9.15 9.26 4.51
N ASP A 146 9.20 9.63 3.24
CA ASP A 146 9.39 11.02 2.81
C ASP A 146 8.24 11.93 3.28
N ASP A 147 6.99 11.47 3.19
CA ASP A 147 5.82 12.20 3.68
C ASP A 147 5.90 12.44 5.20
N VAL A 148 6.30 11.42 5.99
CA VAL A 148 6.46 11.54 7.45
C VAL A 148 7.68 12.38 7.80
N ASP A 149 8.81 12.23 7.09
CA ASP A 149 10.03 13.01 7.27
C ASP A 149 9.76 14.52 7.10
N GLN A 150 9.05 14.87 6.04
CA GLN A 150 8.64 16.25 5.79
C GLN A 150 7.75 16.81 6.91
N TYR A 151 6.75 16.02 7.34
CA TYR A 151 5.88 16.41 8.45
C TYR A 151 6.67 16.63 9.75
N MET A 152 7.58 15.71 10.08
CA MET A 152 8.41 15.79 11.28
C MET A 152 9.37 17.00 11.25
N THR A 153 9.99 17.27 10.11
CA THR A 153 10.85 18.43 9.90
C THR A 153 10.11 19.74 10.22
N VAL A 154 8.90 19.91 9.69
CA VAL A 154 8.08 21.08 9.97
C VAL A 154 7.66 21.15 11.44
N ALA A 155 7.28 20.02 12.04
CA ALA A 155 6.87 19.97 13.44
C ALA A 155 8.04 20.32 14.41
N GLN A 156 9.27 19.91 14.09
CA GLN A 156 10.48 20.26 14.85
C GLN A 156 10.81 21.75 14.74
N GLN A 157 10.77 22.31 13.54
CA GLN A 157 10.99 23.75 13.32
C GLN A 157 10.01 24.61 14.14
N ARG A 158 8.81 24.11 14.37
CA ARG A 158 7.76 24.75 15.18
C ARG A 158 7.86 24.42 16.67
N GLY A 159 8.85 23.65 17.11
CA GLY A 159 9.03 23.24 18.50
C GLY A 159 7.92 22.33 19.06
N LYS A 160 7.15 21.68 18.18
CA LYS A 160 6.02 20.82 18.58
C LYS A 160 6.43 19.41 19.00
N VAL A 161 7.60 18.96 18.54
CA VAL A 161 8.16 17.65 18.84
C VAL A 161 9.63 17.76 19.22
N ILE A 162 10.18 16.70 19.82
CA ILE A 162 11.60 16.63 20.20
C ILE A 162 12.50 16.79 18.97
N SER A 163 13.71 17.30 19.20
CA SER A 163 14.77 17.27 18.21
C SER A 163 15.28 15.82 18.06
N ALA A 164 14.92 15.17 16.97
CA ALA A 164 15.38 13.83 16.59
C ALA A 164 15.57 13.82 15.08
N PRO A 165 16.42 12.93 14.52
CA PRO A 165 16.53 12.80 13.06
C PRO A 165 15.16 12.46 12.45
N PRO A 166 14.57 13.34 11.61
CA PRO A 166 13.18 13.14 11.14
C PRO A 166 12.99 11.80 10.45
N ARG A 167 13.94 11.38 9.63
CA ARG A 167 13.89 10.11 8.90
C ARG A 167 13.91 8.88 9.84
N MET A 168 14.62 8.94 10.98
CA MET A 168 14.59 7.88 11.99
C MET A 168 13.21 7.76 12.63
N VAL A 169 12.55 8.88 12.88
CA VAL A 169 11.17 8.88 13.38
C VAL A 169 10.23 8.29 12.32
N ALA A 170 10.39 8.67 11.06
CA ALA A 170 9.61 8.13 9.96
C ALA A 170 9.74 6.60 9.84
N TYR A 171 10.96 6.06 9.90
CA TYR A 171 11.19 4.61 9.93
C TYR A 171 10.52 3.93 11.13
N SER A 172 10.59 4.54 12.30
CA SER A 172 9.98 3.99 13.52
C SER A 172 8.45 3.95 13.42
N VAL A 173 7.84 5.01 12.87
CA VAL A 173 6.40 5.09 12.62
C VAL A 173 5.97 4.03 11.60
N ALA A 174 6.69 3.94 10.47
CA ALA A 174 6.41 2.97 9.41
C ALA A 174 6.52 1.53 9.93
N ALA A 175 7.58 1.22 10.69
CA ALA A 175 7.80 -0.10 11.27
C ALA A 175 6.68 -0.48 12.26
N LEU A 176 6.26 0.46 13.13
CA LEU A 176 5.18 0.22 14.07
C LEU A 176 3.86 -0.07 13.36
N ILE A 177 3.47 0.77 12.39
CA ILE A 177 2.24 0.59 11.62
C ILE A 177 2.28 -0.71 10.84
N GLY A 178 3.37 -0.99 10.11
CA GLY A 178 3.54 -2.20 9.31
C GLY A 178 3.47 -3.46 10.17
N GLN A 179 4.12 -3.49 11.33
CA GLN A 179 4.10 -4.64 12.23
C GLN A 179 2.73 -4.87 12.86
N LEU A 180 2.03 -3.81 13.26
CA LEU A 180 0.66 -3.91 13.77
C LEU A 180 -0.29 -4.42 12.66
N ALA A 181 -0.19 -3.88 11.46
CA ALA A 181 -0.99 -4.31 10.32
C ALA A 181 -0.73 -5.79 9.98
N HIS A 182 0.54 -6.22 9.91
CA HIS A 182 0.88 -7.62 9.68
C HIS A 182 0.32 -8.54 10.78
N ARG A 183 0.41 -8.14 12.04
CA ARG A 183 -0.13 -8.92 13.15
C ARG A 183 -1.63 -9.14 13.03
N ARG A 184 -2.37 -8.12 12.60
CA ARG A 184 -3.84 -8.19 12.43
C ARG A 184 -4.30 -9.07 11.26
N LEU A 185 -3.42 -9.39 10.33
CA LEU A 185 -3.72 -10.42 9.31
C LEU A 185 -3.84 -11.82 9.89
N ILE A 186 -3.18 -12.06 11.04
CA ILE A 186 -3.05 -13.37 11.65
C ILE A 186 -3.97 -13.51 12.86
N THR A 187 -4.29 -12.42 13.53
CA THR A 187 -5.04 -12.39 14.79
C THR A 187 -6.24 -11.47 14.66
N ASP A 188 -7.42 -11.99 14.96
CA ASP A 188 -8.61 -11.17 15.18
C ASP A 188 -8.70 -10.87 16.68
N ASP A 189 -8.35 -9.64 17.05
CA ASP A 189 -8.35 -9.17 18.44
C ASP A 189 -9.56 -8.28 18.77
N GLY A 190 -10.49 -8.10 17.82
CA GLY A 190 -11.67 -7.26 17.95
C GLY A 190 -11.40 -5.76 18.04
N VAL A 191 -10.14 -5.33 17.90
CA VAL A 191 -9.73 -3.91 17.92
C VAL A 191 -10.07 -3.25 16.58
N THR A 192 -10.66 -2.06 16.59
CA THR A 192 -11.00 -1.35 15.34
C THR A 192 -9.81 -0.58 14.77
N ALA A 193 -9.88 -0.20 13.48
CA ALA A 193 -8.89 0.69 12.86
C ALA A 193 -8.73 2.02 13.61
N ALA A 194 -9.83 2.55 14.15
CA ALA A 194 -9.84 3.76 14.98
C ALA A 194 -9.07 3.57 16.30
N ASP A 195 -9.30 2.44 17.01
CA ASP A 195 -8.61 2.14 18.26
C ASP A 195 -7.10 2.01 18.05
N VAL A 196 -6.68 1.37 16.93
CA VAL A 196 -5.27 1.28 16.57
C VAL A 196 -4.68 2.66 16.30
N ALA A 197 -5.41 3.51 15.58
CA ALA A 197 -4.97 4.86 15.29
C ALA A 197 -4.81 5.69 16.57
N ASP A 198 -5.76 5.61 17.49
CA ASP A 198 -5.69 6.29 18.78
C ASP A 198 -4.49 5.80 19.61
N PHE A 199 -4.27 4.48 19.68
CA PHE A 199 -3.12 3.90 20.35
C PHE A 199 -1.78 4.38 19.74
N VAL A 200 -1.64 4.31 18.40
CA VAL A 200 -0.41 4.71 17.72
C VAL A 200 -0.11 6.19 17.95
N VAL A 201 -1.11 7.05 17.86
CA VAL A 201 -0.96 8.48 18.08
C VAL A 201 -0.58 8.78 19.53
N GLU A 202 -1.20 8.13 20.49
CA GLU A 202 -0.86 8.33 21.91
C GLU A 202 0.56 7.85 22.21
N PHE A 203 0.92 6.66 21.72
CA PHE A 203 2.26 6.07 21.91
C PHE A 203 3.36 6.94 21.30
N ILE A 204 3.22 7.31 20.02
CA ILE A 204 4.21 8.15 19.32
C ILE A 204 4.18 9.57 19.88
N GLY A 205 3.00 10.14 20.08
CA GLY A 205 2.82 11.49 20.58
C GLY A 205 3.46 11.69 21.96
N ASN A 206 3.34 10.74 22.87
CA ASN A 206 3.99 10.79 24.19
C ASN A 206 5.50 10.65 24.09
N GLY A 207 6.02 9.83 23.17
CA GLY A 207 7.46 9.67 22.92
C GLY A 207 8.09 10.91 22.29
N LEU A 208 7.36 11.66 21.49
CA LEU A 208 7.85 12.81 20.73
C LEU A 208 7.54 14.17 21.38
N ARG A 209 6.79 14.22 22.47
CA ARG A 209 6.53 15.49 23.18
C ARG A 209 7.84 16.09 23.72
N PRO A 210 8.06 17.40 23.53
CA PRO A 210 9.19 18.08 24.13
C PRO A 210 9.18 17.87 25.66
N ARG A 211 10.28 17.38 26.21
CA ARG A 211 10.41 17.30 27.68
C ARG A 211 10.42 18.72 28.21
N LYS A 212 9.52 19.03 29.13
CA LYS A 212 9.69 20.25 29.95
C LYS A 212 11.04 20.10 30.60
N ASN A 213 11.99 21.03 30.31
CA ASN A 213 13.24 21.08 31.02
C ASN A 213 12.88 21.07 32.50
N SER A 214 13.22 19.99 33.21
CA SER A 214 13.38 20.05 34.65
C SER A 214 14.49 21.05 34.84
N ALA A 215 14.16 22.24 35.23
CA ALA A 215 15.17 23.22 35.70
C ALA A 215 15.98 22.47 36.73
N VAL A 216 17.22 22.12 36.38
CA VAL A 216 18.21 21.74 37.36
C VAL A 216 18.37 23.00 38.20
N ALA A 217 17.79 22.97 39.40
CA ALA A 217 18.01 24.00 40.39
C ALA A 217 19.52 24.07 40.69
N PRO A 218 20.08 25.27 40.83
CA PRO A 218 21.50 25.48 41.10
C PRO A 218 21.95 24.85 42.39
#